data_b18340838eda68fb1c8455b13c230ced
#
_entry.id   b18340838eda68fb1c8455b13c230ced
#
_cell.length_a   1.000
_cell.length_b   1.000
_cell.length_c   1.000
_cell.angle_alpha   90.00
_cell.angle_beta   90.00
_cell.angle_gamma   90.00
#
_symmetry.space_group_name_H-M   'P 1'
#
loop_
_entity.id
_entity.type
_entity.pdbx_description
1 polymer ?
#
loop_
_entity_poly.entity_id
_entity_poly.type
_entity_poly.pdbx_seq_one_letter_code
_entity_poly.pdbx_strand_id
1 'polypeptide(L)'
;DDVTLAETTLKAKLANDGYPFAKVTAPDVVVDHDTRTASMEVHVETGGKRNFGQILTRGDKLPFDAKHIGRIARFKSGEPYNQADIDDLKRALIATGLLSSVDVSPVETGDPQTANISVTMTPAPVRTIAAEAGYGTGEGFRVSASWTHRNLLKPEGAVMLRGVIGTREQTLGASLRQSNWRRRDWVLNARVAASNIVQTAYAARTLEIAANLERQTNIIWQKDWIWSVGAELLASDERDIVARGGARQTYFIAALPATLAYDGSDDLLDPKRGFRLSGRISPEGPLQGGFNGYVRTQIDSSAYLPLGEKLVLAGRARLGSISGTALNNIAPSRRFYAGGGGSIRGFSYQDIGPRDAFGDPIGGRSLAEFSLEARLRFGAFGVVPFVDAGNIYTESLPRLDKMRIGAGLGGRYYSSFGPIRIDIGTPINRRTGEARVTVFVSLGQAF
;
A
#
# COMPACT_ATOMS: atom_id res chain seq x y z
N ASP A 1 -0.76 -39.53 13.16
CA ASP A 1 -0.55 -38.08 12.87
C ASP A 1 0.71 -37.55 13.60
N ASP A 2 0.95 -37.88 14.88
CA ASP A 2 2.09 -37.35 15.65
C ASP A 2 3.46 -37.84 15.12
N VAL A 3 3.54 -39.09 14.67
CA VAL A 3 4.76 -39.68 14.10
C VAL A 3 5.14 -39.01 12.80
N THR A 4 4.18 -38.81 11.90
CA THR A 4 4.41 -38.12 10.60
C THR A 4 4.80 -36.66 10.82
N LEU A 5 4.21 -36.01 11.83
CA LEU A 5 4.57 -34.65 12.21
C LEU A 5 5.99 -34.56 12.77
N ALA A 6 6.39 -35.51 13.62
CA ALA A 6 7.73 -35.59 14.19
C ALA A 6 8.80 -35.81 13.10
N GLU A 7 8.56 -36.71 12.12
CA GLU A 7 9.45 -36.93 10.98
C GLU A 7 9.60 -35.68 10.14
N THR A 8 8.50 -35.03 9.80
CA THR A 8 8.52 -33.78 9.01
C THR A 8 9.26 -32.67 9.73
N THR A 9 9.05 -32.55 11.04
CA THR A 9 9.71 -31.56 11.90
C THR A 9 11.21 -31.82 11.97
N LEU A 10 11.62 -33.09 12.11
CA LEU A 10 13.04 -33.50 12.13
C LEU A 10 13.73 -33.16 10.80
N LYS A 11 13.10 -33.52 9.67
CA LYS A 11 13.61 -33.16 8.32
C LYS A 11 13.80 -31.66 8.17
N ALA A 12 12.79 -30.88 8.54
CA ALA A 12 12.84 -29.41 8.47
C ALA A 12 13.97 -28.85 9.36
N LYS A 13 14.13 -29.38 10.56
CA LYS A 13 15.21 -28.96 11.48
C LYS A 13 16.58 -29.29 10.92
N LEU A 14 16.79 -30.48 10.41
CA LEU A 14 18.07 -30.87 9.79
C LEU A 14 18.40 -29.98 8.59
N ALA A 15 17.42 -29.71 7.72
CA ALA A 15 17.60 -28.84 6.58
C ALA A 15 17.93 -27.39 6.99
N ASN A 16 17.33 -26.89 8.07
CA ASN A 16 17.64 -25.57 8.62
C ASN A 16 19.02 -25.53 9.34
N ASP A 17 19.50 -26.66 9.83
CA ASP A 17 20.77 -26.78 10.53
C ASP A 17 21.97 -27.10 9.60
N GLY A 18 21.76 -26.99 8.27
CA GLY A 18 22.83 -27.11 7.28
C GLY A 18 22.94 -28.48 6.58
N TYR A 19 21.93 -29.35 6.67
CA TYR A 19 21.92 -30.67 6.06
C TYR A 19 20.90 -30.78 4.91
N PRO A 20 21.20 -30.22 3.71
CA PRO A 20 20.23 -30.19 2.60
C PRO A 20 19.86 -31.56 2.04
N PHE A 21 20.74 -32.55 2.22
CA PHE A 21 20.58 -33.89 1.67
C PHE A 21 20.22 -34.94 2.72
N ALA A 22 19.80 -34.50 3.92
CA ALA A 22 19.38 -35.40 4.98
C ALA A 22 18.19 -36.26 4.55
N LYS A 23 18.32 -37.57 4.75
CA LYS A 23 17.27 -38.57 4.53
C LYS A 23 16.84 -39.11 5.87
N VAL A 24 15.55 -39.08 6.11
CA VAL A 24 14.93 -39.74 7.27
C VAL A 24 14.16 -40.94 6.75
N THR A 25 14.58 -42.13 7.13
CA THR A 25 13.91 -43.34 6.72
C THR A 25 12.63 -43.54 7.59
N ALA A 26 11.64 -44.21 7.02
CA ALA A 26 10.43 -44.48 7.75
C ALA A 26 10.76 -45.15 9.09
N PRO A 27 10.15 -44.74 10.21
CA PRO A 27 10.47 -45.24 11.52
C PRO A 27 9.99 -46.67 11.69
N ASP A 28 10.84 -47.49 12.32
CA ASP A 28 10.44 -48.77 12.82
C ASP A 28 9.67 -48.56 14.14
N VAL A 29 8.40 -48.95 14.14
CA VAL A 29 7.53 -48.79 15.31
C VAL A 29 7.22 -50.16 15.88
N VAL A 30 7.67 -50.39 17.10
CA VAL A 30 7.35 -51.62 17.86
C VAL A 30 6.37 -51.24 18.95
N VAL A 31 5.21 -51.90 18.94
CA VAL A 31 4.15 -51.70 19.94
C VAL A 31 4.15 -52.87 20.89
N ASP A 32 4.39 -52.61 22.16
CA ASP A 32 4.23 -53.58 23.25
C ASP A 32 2.83 -53.44 23.85
N HIS A 33 2.02 -54.45 23.60
CA HIS A 33 0.62 -54.47 24.08
C HIS A 33 0.49 -54.75 25.57
N ASP A 34 1.48 -55.44 26.18
CA ASP A 34 1.45 -55.79 27.59
C ASP A 34 1.76 -54.59 28.48
N THR A 35 2.76 -53.79 28.09
CA THR A 35 3.14 -52.55 28.78
C THR A 35 2.38 -51.34 28.27
N ARG A 36 1.63 -51.45 27.18
CA ARG A 36 0.94 -50.34 26.46
C ARG A 36 1.89 -49.20 26.07
N THR A 37 3.11 -49.57 25.70
CA THR A 37 4.13 -48.60 25.21
C THR A 37 4.45 -48.88 23.75
N ALA A 38 4.89 -47.83 23.07
CA ALA A 38 5.46 -47.92 21.71
C ALA A 38 6.89 -47.35 21.70
N SER A 39 7.81 -48.07 21.13
CA SER A 39 9.14 -47.58 20.83
C SER A 39 9.24 -47.26 19.32
N MET A 40 9.89 -46.17 18.99
CA MET A 40 10.08 -45.76 17.64
C MET A 40 11.58 -45.49 17.40
N GLU A 41 12.15 -46.17 16.41
CA GLU A 41 13.52 -45.98 15.97
C GLU A 41 13.52 -45.25 14.62
N VAL A 42 14.24 -44.13 14.54
CA VAL A 42 14.32 -43.30 13.35
C VAL A 42 15.75 -43.30 12.84
N HIS A 43 15.97 -43.83 11.65
CA HIS A 43 17.27 -43.81 11.01
C HIS A 43 17.45 -42.52 10.19
N VAL A 44 18.55 -41.83 10.43
CA VAL A 44 18.87 -40.54 9.76
C VAL A 44 20.22 -40.61 9.08
N GLU A 45 20.22 -40.47 7.77
CA GLU A 45 21.42 -40.23 6.98
C GLU A 45 21.54 -38.72 6.73
N THR A 46 22.48 -38.06 7.37
CA THR A 46 22.59 -36.59 7.31
C THR A 46 23.12 -36.06 5.98
N GLY A 47 23.89 -36.84 5.24
CA GLY A 47 24.57 -36.42 3.99
C GLY A 47 25.65 -35.36 4.18
N GLY A 48 25.97 -35.01 5.44
CA GLY A 48 26.94 -33.98 5.83
C GLY A 48 26.44 -32.55 5.74
N LYS A 49 27.04 -31.66 6.52
CA LYS A 49 26.77 -30.21 6.46
C LYS A 49 27.28 -29.62 5.16
N ARG A 50 26.54 -28.65 4.62
CA ARG A 50 26.88 -27.94 3.40
C ARG A 50 26.81 -26.42 3.60
N ASN A 51 27.58 -25.71 2.82
CA ASN A 51 27.45 -24.28 2.60
C ASN A 51 26.76 -24.03 1.26
N PHE A 52 26.13 -22.85 1.08
CA PHE A 52 25.57 -22.43 -0.19
C PHE A 52 26.67 -22.32 -1.26
N GLY A 53 26.49 -22.99 -2.39
CA GLY A 53 27.32 -22.89 -3.57
C GLY A 53 26.82 -21.84 -4.56
N GLN A 54 26.91 -22.14 -5.85
CA GLN A 54 26.44 -21.28 -6.94
C GLN A 54 24.94 -21.47 -7.21
N ILE A 55 24.30 -20.40 -7.68
CA ILE A 55 22.92 -20.46 -8.17
C ILE A 55 22.98 -20.85 -9.66
N LEU A 56 22.28 -21.93 -9.99
CA LEU A 56 22.17 -22.48 -11.34
C LEU A 56 20.73 -22.27 -11.85
N THR A 57 20.57 -21.56 -12.95
CA THR A 57 19.25 -21.30 -13.54
C THR A 57 18.92 -22.32 -14.63
N ARG A 58 17.68 -22.83 -14.65
CA ARG A 58 17.17 -23.78 -15.62
C ARG A 58 15.81 -23.35 -16.16
N GLY A 59 15.57 -23.58 -17.44
CA GLY A 59 14.32 -23.25 -18.14
C GLY A 59 14.57 -22.46 -19.43
N ASP A 60 13.49 -22.28 -20.22
CA ASP A 60 13.54 -21.52 -21.47
C ASP A 60 13.08 -20.08 -21.26
N LYS A 61 13.69 -19.13 -21.97
CA LYS A 61 13.31 -17.69 -21.97
C LYS A 61 13.23 -17.10 -20.57
N LEU A 62 14.23 -17.38 -19.74
CA LEU A 62 14.26 -17.01 -18.33
C LEU A 62 14.06 -15.51 -18.12
N PRO A 63 13.18 -15.09 -17.20
CA PRO A 63 13.01 -13.69 -16.85
C PRO A 63 14.16 -13.14 -16.03
N PHE A 64 14.92 -14.02 -15.34
CA PHE A 64 16.05 -13.69 -14.47
C PHE A 64 17.28 -14.51 -14.79
N ASP A 65 18.44 -13.90 -14.64
CA ASP A 65 19.73 -14.58 -14.60
C ASP A 65 20.15 -14.95 -13.16
N ALA A 66 21.15 -15.78 -13.01
CA ALA A 66 21.67 -16.20 -11.70
C ALA A 66 22.15 -15.01 -10.84
N LYS A 67 22.69 -13.96 -11.47
CA LYS A 67 23.14 -12.74 -10.77
C LYS A 67 21.96 -11.99 -10.16
N HIS A 68 20.84 -11.89 -10.87
CA HIS A 68 19.64 -11.23 -10.35
C HIS A 68 18.98 -12.05 -9.24
N ILE A 69 18.91 -13.38 -9.40
CA ILE A 69 18.42 -14.28 -8.36
C ILE A 69 19.27 -14.16 -7.09
N GLY A 70 20.61 -14.12 -7.23
CA GLY A 70 21.52 -13.88 -6.11
C GLY A 70 21.34 -12.52 -5.42
N ARG A 71 20.76 -11.53 -6.13
CA ARG A 71 20.38 -10.24 -5.52
C ARG A 71 19.08 -10.35 -4.70
N ILE A 72 18.17 -11.23 -5.11
CA ILE A 72 16.91 -11.52 -4.40
C ILE A 72 17.15 -12.44 -3.20
N ALA A 73 18.11 -13.39 -3.29
CA ALA A 73 18.44 -14.31 -2.22
C ALA A 73 18.90 -13.59 -0.95
N ARG A 74 18.56 -14.14 0.23
CA ARG A 74 19.04 -13.67 1.54
C ARG A 74 20.33 -14.33 1.99
N PHE A 75 20.80 -15.33 1.26
CA PHE A 75 22.06 -16.02 1.48
C PHE A 75 23.11 -15.66 0.43
N LYS A 76 24.36 -15.90 0.74
CA LYS A 76 25.49 -15.76 -0.16
C LYS A 76 26.24 -17.09 -0.29
N SER A 77 26.95 -17.27 -1.41
CA SER A 77 27.86 -18.40 -1.54
C SER A 77 28.89 -18.42 -0.41
N GLY A 78 29.10 -19.59 0.19
CA GLY A 78 29.99 -19.82 1.33
C GLY A 78 29.30 -19.70 2.70
N GLU A 79 28.11 -19.15 2.82
CA GLU A 79 27.33 -19.15 4.07
C GLU A 79 26.73 -20.53 4.35
N PRO A 80 26.53 -20.92 5.62
CA PRO A 80 25.89 -22.20 5.97
C PRO A 80 24.53 -22.34 5.31
N TYR A 81 24.25 -23.53 4.77
CA TYR A 81 22.94 -23.83 4.17
C TYR A 81 21.83 -23.72 5.21
N ASN A 82 20.71 -23.11 4.80
CA ASN A 82 19.49 -23.00 5.59
C ASN A 82 18.27 -23.12 4.67
N GLN A 83 17.38 -24.07 4.96
CA GLN A 83 16.19 -24.29 4.15
C GLN A 83 15.21 -23.11 4.17
N ALA A 84 15.12 -22.39 5.29
CA ALA A 84 14.24 -21.22 5.38
C ALA A 84 14.62 -20.12 4.37
N ASP A 85 15.91 -19.97 4.05
CA ASP A 85 16.38 -19.02 3.05
C ASP A 85 16.02 -19.46 1.61
N ILE A 86 16.01 -20.77 1.34
CA ILE A 86 15.52 -21.35 0.08
C ILE A 86 14.02 -21.11 -0.10
N ASP A 87 13.25 -21.38 0.97
CA ASP A 87 11.81 -21.16 0.96
C ASP A 87 11.46 -19.67 0.82
N ASP A 88 12.26 -18.79 1.43
CA ASP A 88 12.14 -17.35 1.26
C ASP A 88 12.44 -16.93 -0.19
N LEU A 89 13.52 -17.45 -0.80
CA LEU A 89 13.83 -17.18 -2.19
C LEU A 89 12.71 -17.64 -3.13
N LYS A 90 12.17 -18.84 -2.91
CA LYS A 90 11.04 -19.36 -3.69
C LYS A 90 9.82 -18.45 -3.62
N ARG A 91 9.45 -18.01 -2.42
CA ARG A 91 8.33 -17.05 -2.23
C ARG A 91 8.61 -15.70 -2.89
N ALA A 92 9.82 -15.18 -2.72
CA ALA A 92 10.22 -13.91 -3.33
C ALA A 92 10.18 -13.95 -4.87
N LEU A 93 10.62 -15.04 -5.48
CA LEU A 93 10.57 -15.23 -6.93
C LEU A 93 9.13 -15.32 -7.46
N ILE A 94 8.24 -16.06 -6.79
CA ILE A 94 6.81 -16.12 -7.15
C ILE A 94 6.14 -14.73 -6.98
N ALA A 95 6.48 -14.01 -5.91
CA ALA A 95 5.92 -12.68 -5.63
C ALA A 95 6.27 -11.63 -6.69
N THR A 96 7.28 -11.87 -7.55
CA THR A 96 7.57 -10.98 -8.69
C THR A 96 6.43 -10.95 -9.72
N GLY A 97 5.57 -11.99 -9.75
CA GLY A 97 4.51 -12.16 -10.75
C GLY A 97 5.01 -12.42 -12.17
N LEU A 98 6.32 -12.74 -12.35
CA LEU A 98 6.94 -13.07 -13.63
C LEU A 98 7.06 -14.57 -13.87
N LEU A 99 6.76 -15.38 -12.85
CA LEU A 99 6.83 -16.84 -12.88
C LEU A 99 5.46 -17.44 -12.58
N SER A 100 5.06 -18.43 -13.36
CA SER A 100 3.88 -19.27 -13.09
C SER A 100 4.23 -20.39 -12.11
N SER A 101 5.48 -20.89 -12.16
CA SER A 101 6.01 -21.81 -11.18
C SER A 101 7.52 -21.62 -11.03
N VAL A 102 8.03 -21.95 -9.84
CA VAL A 102 9.45 -22.01 -9.56
C VAL A 102 9.74 -23.18 -8.63
N ASP A 103 10.78 -23.95 -8.97
CA ASP A 103 11.39 -24.90 -8.07
C ASP A 103 12.78 -24.43 -7.69
N VAL A 104 13.06 -24.45 -6.40
CA VAL A 104 14.36 -24.06 -5.83
C VAL A 104 14.82 -25.21 -4.95
N SER A 105 15.88 -25.89 -5.37
CA SER A 105 16.35 -27.09 -4.70
C SER A 105 17.87 -27.14 -4.63
N PRO A 106 18.46 -27.70 -3.55
CA PRO A 106 19.88 -27.95 -3.47
C PRO A 106 20.26 -29.10 -4.42
N VAL A 107 21.42 -28.98 -5.05
CA VAL A 107 22.02 -30.04 -5.88
C VAL A 107 23.44 -30.30 -5.41
N GLU A 108 23.84 -31.58 -5.42
CA GLU A 108 25.17 -31.98 -5.06
C GLU A 108 26.19 -31.42 -6.04
N THR A 109 27.38 -31.14 -5.51
CA THR A 109 28.55 -30.72 -6.28
C THR A 109 29.66 -31.74 -6.13
N GLY A 110 30.73 -31.58 -6.89
CA GLY A 110 31.95 -32.40 -6.66
C GLY A 110 32.66 -32.09 -5.33
N ASP A 111 32.31 -30.99 -4.68
CA ASP A 111 32.81 -30.59 -3.36
C ASP A 111 31.83 -31.03 -2.26
N PRO A 112 32.23 -31.91 -1.31
CA PRO A 112 31.36 -32.35 -0.23
C PRO A 112 31.03 -31.30 0.82
N GLN A 113 31.56 -30.07 0.73
CA GLN A 113 31.29 -29.01 1.65
C GLN A 113 30.28 -28.01 1.09
N THR A 114 29.94 -28.08 -0.18
CA THR A 114 29.01 -27.11 -0.82
C THR A 114 27.83 -27.79 -1.48
N ALA A 115 26.70 -27.07 -1.55
CA ALA A 115 25.51 -27.41 -2.31
C ALA A 115 25.16 -26.27 -3.25
N ASN A 116 25.12 -26.52 -4.56
CA ASN A 116 24.59 -25.53 -5.50
C ASN A 116 23.07 -25.46 -5.40
N ILE A 117 22.52 -24.30 -5.75
CA ILE A 117 21.08 -24.09 -5.72
C ILE A 117 20.57 -24.06 -7.15
N SER A 118 19.83 -25.10 -7.53
CA SER A 118 19.15 -25.17 -8.83
C SER A 118 17.83 -24.42 -8.75
N VAL A 119 17.66 -23.44 -9.64
CA VAL A 119 16.41 -22.65 -9.77
C VAL A 119 15.81 -22.94 -11.13
N THR A 120 14.76 -23.76 -11.14
CA THR A 120 13.98 -24.09 -12.34
C THR A 120 12.78 -23.17 -12.42
N MET A 121 12.65 -22.42 -13.51
CA MET A 121 11.65 -21.37 -13.66
C MET A 121 10.77 -21.59 -14.87
N THR A 122 9.44 -21.41 -14.69
CA THR A 122 8.46 -21.35 -15.78
C THR A 122 7.92 -19.93 -15.86
N PRO A 123 8.15 -19.21 -16.97
CA PRO A 123 7.66 -17.83 -17.11
C PRO A 123 6.13 -17.72 -17.08
N ALA A 124 5.63 -16.64 -16.48
CA ALA A 124 4.22 -16.25 -16.56
C ALA A 124 3.97 -15.24 -17.70
N PRO A 125 2.72 -15.06 -18.15
CA PRO A 125 2.35 -13.98 -19.07
C PRO A 125 2.75 -12.62 -18.50
N VAL A 126 3.50 -11.82 -19.27
CA VAL A 126 4.04 -10.54 -18.81
C VAL A 126 3.12 -9.34 -19.06
N ARG A 127 2.03 -9.51 -19.80
CA ARG A 127 1.11 -8.44 -20.17
C ARG A 127 -0.22 -8.59 -19.45
N THR A 128 -0.77 -7.46 -19.01
CA THR A 128 -2.10 -7.39 -18.39
C THR A 128 -2.83 -6.18 -18.96
N ILE A 129 -4.10 -6.35 -19.29
CA ILE A 129 -5.03 -5.26 -19.57
C ILE A 129 -6.06 -5.29 -18.45
N ALA A 130 -6.32 -4.15 -17.84
CA ALA A 130 -7.36 -3.98 -16.84
C ALA A 130 -8.24 -2.79 -17.19
N ALA A 131 -9.53 -2.90 -16.89
CA ALA A 131 -10.50 -1.82 -16.99
C ALA A 131 -11.30 -1.76 -15.70
N GLU A 132 -11.58 -0.55 -15.24
CA GLU A 132 -12.34 -0.28 -14.02
C GLU A 132 -13.41 0.76 -14.33
N ALA A 133 -14.59 0.61 -13.76
CA ALA A 133 -15.65 1.61 -13.79
C ALA A 133 -16.15 1.81 -12.37
N GLY A 134 -16.41 3.05 -11.97
CA GLY A 134 -16.87 3.37 -10.63
C GLY A 134 -17.67 4.67 -10.60
N TYR A 135 -18.37 4.85 -9.50
CA TYR A 135 -19.08 6.08 -9.15
C TYR A 135 -18.76 6.41 -7.69
N GLY A 136 -18.40 7.65 -7.44
CA GLY A 136 -18.21 8.20 -6.08
C GLY A 136 -19.02 9.47 -5.89
N THR A 137 -19.70 9.59 -4.75
CA THR A 137 -20.40 10.83 -4.40
C THR A 137 -19.38 11.95 -4.22
N GLY A 138 -19.48 13.01 -5.01
CA GLY A 138 -18.52 14.12 -5.04
C GLY A 138 -17.47 14.00 -6.15
N GLU A 139 -17.10 12.79 -6.58
CA GLU A 139 -16.17 12.54 -7.70
C GLU A 139 -16.90 12.31 -9.04
N GLY A 140 -18.13 11.79 -8.98
CA GLY A 140 -18.92 11.44 -10.14
C GLY A 140 -18.56 10.06 -10.75
N PHE A 141 -18.90 9.87 -12.01
CA PHE A 141 -18.53 8.65 -12.76
C PHE A 141 -17.06 8.69 -13.15
N ARG A 142 -16.44 7.52 -13.14
CA ARG A 142 -15.04 7.32 -13.52
C ARG A 142 -14.88 5.99 -14.24
N VAL A 143 -14.21 6.01 -15.37
CA VAL A 143 -13.77 4.82 -16.11
C VAL A 143 -12.27 4.92 -16.29
N SER A 144 -11.57 3.84 -16.04
CA SER A 144 -10.14 3.76 -16.31
C SER A 144 -9.79 2.49 -17.09
N ALA A 145 -8.78 2.60 -17.93
CA ALA A 145 -8.17 1.46 -18.61
C ALA A 145 -6.65 1.52 -18.42
N SER A 146 -6.03 0.37 -18.24
CA SER A 146 -4.58 0.26 -18.14
C SER A 146 -4.05 -0.92 -18.94
N TRP A 147 -2.86 -0.72 -19.49
CA TRP A 147 -2.02 -1.76 -20.06
C TRP A 147 -0.71 -1.82 -19.28
N THR A 148 -0.36 -3.01 -18.83
CA THR A 148 0.87 -3.24 -18.07
C THR A 148 1.72 -4.30 -18.74
N HIS A 149 3.03 -4.02 -18.91
CA HIS A 149 4.04 -5.02 -19.23
C HIS A 149 4.97 -5.18 -18.04
N ARG A 150 4.90 -6.33 -17.34
CA ARG A 150 5.56 -6.55 -16.04
C ARG A 150 7.07 -6.65 -16.08
N ASN A 151 7.69 -6.81 -17.26
CA ASN A 151 9.14 -6.95 -17.43
C ASN A 151 9.62 -6.29 -18.73
N LEU A 152 9.13 -5.09 -19.02
CA LEU A 152 9.54 -4.34 -20.22
C LEU A 152 10.99 -3.89 -20.10
N LEU A 153 11.37 -3.36 -18.94
CA LEU A 153 12.74 -3.01 -18.59
C LEU A 153 13.33 -4.10 -17.68
N LYS A 154 13.99 -5.06 -18.31
CA LYS A 154 14.58 -6.23 -17.60
C LYS A 154 15.70 -5.81 -16.64
N PRO A 155 15.85 -6.51 -15.51
CA PRO A 155 14.91 -7.42 -14.87
C PRO A 155 13.88 -6.67 -13.99
N GLU A 156 12.64 -7.18 -13.90
CA GLU A 156 11.55 -6.70 -13.03
C GLU A 156 11.09 -5.24 -13.25
N GLY A 157 11.42 -4.63 -14.38
CA GLY A 157 10.94 -3.30 -14.74
C GLY A 157 9.56 -3.38 -15.37
N ALA A 158 8.51 -3.18 -14.57
CA ALA A 158 7.13 -3.09 -15.04
C ALA A 158 6.82 -1.68 -15.55
N VAL A 159 6.27 -1.59 -16.75
CA VAL A 159 5.76 -0.34 -17.32
C VAL A 159 4.25 -0.44 -17.46
N MET A 160 3.54 0.55 -16.96
CA MET A 160 2.09 0.67 -17.05
C MET A 160 1.71 1.97 -17.74
N LEU A 161 0.83 1.87 -18.72
CA LEU A 161 0.11 3.00 -19.31
C LEU A 161 -1.32 2.99 -18.74
N ARG A 162 -1.79 4.11 -18.24
CA ARG A 162 -3.14 4.25 -17.68
C ARG A 162 -3.82 5.49 -18.19
N GLY A 163 -5.07 5.33 -18.65
CA GLY A 163 -5.99 6.41 -18.96
C GLY A 163 -7.17 6.40 -18.00
N VAL A 164 -7.59 7.58 -17.56
CA VAL A 164 -8.78 7.80 -16.71
C VAL A 164 -9.65 8.84 -17.41
N ILE A 165 -10.96 8.57 -17.51
CA ILE A 165 -11.97 9.52 -17.99
C ILE A 165 -13.10 9.50 -16.96
N GLY A 166 -13.37 10.64 -16.37
CA GLY A 166 -14.41 10.80 -15.37
C GLY A 166 -15.08 12.17 -15.43
N THR A 167 -16.11 12.34 -14.64
CA THR A 167 -16.86 13.60 -14.55
C THR A 167 -15.96 14.76 -14.12
N ARG A 168 -15.02 14.51 -13.22
CA ARG A 168 -14.14 15.51 -12.61
C ARG A 168 -12.66 15.31 -12.87
N GLU A 169 -12.28 14.21 -13.52
CA GLU A 169 -10.88 13.86 -13.79
C GLU A 169 -10.73 13.30 -15.20
N GLN A 170 -9.76 13.82 -15.94
CA GLN A 170 -9.20 13.20 -17.13
C GLN A 170 -7.69 13.10 -16.92
N THR A 171 -7.15 11.88 -16.94
CA THR A 171 -5.74 11.64 -16.68
C THR A 171 -5.18 10.63 -17.68
N LEU A 172 -4.01 10.93 -18.24
CA LEU A 172 -3.19 9.99 -19.00
C LEU A 172 -1.81 9.93 -18.36
N GLY A 173 -1.33 8.73 -18.06
CA GLY A 173 -0.04 8.56 -17.41
C GLY A 173 0.69 7.30 -17.83
N ALA A 174 2.01 7.36 -17.68
CA ALA A 174 2.91 6.23 -17.77
C ALA A 174 3.67 6.10 -16.47
N SER A 175 3.83 4.89 -15.97
CA SER A 175 4.63 4.61 -14.78
C SER A 175 5.57 3.44 -15.00
N LEU A 176 6.74 3.55 -14.40
CA LEU A 176 7.75 2.50 -14.25
C LEU A 176 7.80 2.09 -12.78
N ARG A 177 7.79 0.78 -12.53
CA ARG A 177 8.09 0.19 -11.23
C ARG A 177 9.17 -0.87 -11.43
N GLN A 178 10.35 -0.66 -10.86
CA GLN A 178 11.44 -1.62 -10.91
C GLN A 178 11.70 -2.18 -9.51
N SER A 179 11.27 -3.42 -9.31
CA SER A 179 11.45 -4.14 -8.04
C SER A 179 12.90 -4.63 -7.91
N ASN A 180 13.32 -4.87 -6.68
CA ASN A 180 14.68 -5.33 -6.34
C ASN A 180 15.79 -4.50 -7.00
N TRP A 181 15.57 -3.18 -7.13
CA TRP A 181 16.50 -2.27 -7.79
C TRP A 181 17.80 -2.15 -6.99
N ARG A 182 18.91 -2.62 -7.57
CA ARG A 182 20.24 -2.73 -6.97
C ARG A 182 20.33 -3.63 -5.72
N ARG A 183 19.29 -3.70 -4.90
CA ARG A 183 19.21 -4.52 -3.68
C ARG A 183 17.81 -5.10 -3.56
N ARG A 184 17.69 -6.22 -2.85
CA ARG A 184 16.39 -6.79 -2.48
C ARG A 184 15.54 -5.78 -1.70
N ASP A 185 14.22 -5.83 -1.92
CA ASP A 185 13.19 -5.01 -1.26
C ASP A 185 13.26 -3.51 -1.61
N TRP A 186 14.19 -3.08 -2.48
CA TRP A 186 14.26 -1.71 -2.98
C TRP A 186 13.49 -1.60 -4.28
N VAL A 187 12.59 -0.62 -4.35
CA VAL A 187 11.75 -0.37 -5.52
C VAL A 187 11.99 1.05 -6.02
N LEU A 188 12.40 1.15 -7.27
CA LEU A 188 12.46 2.42 -7.98
C LEU A 188 11.14 2.61 -8.73
N ASN A 189 10.42 3.69 -8.41
CA ASN A 189 9.24 4.11 -9.15
C ASN A 189 9.54 5.39 -9.91
N ALA A 190 9.00 5.52 -11.12
CA ALA A 190 8.98 6.76 -11.87
C ALA A 190 7.61 6.93 -12.53
N ARG A 191 7.14 8.17 -12.67
CA ARG A 191 5.85 8.49 -13.26
C ARG A 191 5.93 9.75 -14.07
N VAL A 192 5.24 9.74 -15.21
CA VAL A 192 4.86 10.94 -15.96
C VAL A 192 3.35 10.90 -16.16
N ALA A 193 2.67 12.02 -15.92
CA ALA A 193 1.22 12.11 -16.08
C ALA A 193 0.79 13.51 -16.53
N ALA A 194 -0.21 13.53 -17.40
CA ALA A 194 -0.96 14.74 -17.72
C ALA A 194 -2.38 14.58 -17.19
N SER A 195 -2.87 15.53 -16.41
CA SER A 195 -4.19 15.48 -15.79
C SER A 195 -4.95 16.79 -15.95
N ASN A 196 -6.28 16.69 -16.05
CA ASN A 196 -7.22 17.79 -15.93
C ASN A 196 -8.23 17.42 -14.85
N ILE A 197 -8.18 18.12 -13.73
CA ILE A 197 -8.97 17.86 -12.54
C ILE A 197 -9.84 19.07 -12.25
N VAL A 198 -11.15 18.85 -12.08
CA VAL A 198 -12.12 19.88 -11.73
C VAL A 198 -12.80 19.48 -10.44
N GLN A 199 -12.40 20.10 -9.34
CA GLN A 199 -12.96 19.89 -8.01
C GLN A 199 -13.92 21.03 -7.62
N THR A 200 -14.57 20.91 -6.47
CA THR A 200 -15.44 21.95 -5.94
C THR A 200 -14.65 23.24 -5.66
N ALA A 201 -13.46 23.12 -5.10
CA ALA A 201 -12.63 24.23 -4.66
C ALA A 201 -11.71 24.78 -5.75
N TYR A 202 -11.27 23.96 -6.71
CA TYR A 202 -10.31 24.39 -7.73
C TYR A 202 -10.40 23.57 -9.03
N ALA A 203 -9.80 24.09 -10.09
CA ALA A 203 -9.54 23.34 -11.32
C ALA A 203 -8.06 23.44 -11.68
N ALA A 204 -7.44 22.32 -12.01
CA ALA A 204 -6.02 22.22 -12.33
C ALA A 204 -5.78 21.38 -13.58
N ARG A 205 -4.90 21.87 -14.47
CA ARG A 205 -4.32 21.14 -15.60
C ARG A 205 -2.86 20.94 -15.29
N THR A 206 -2.45 19.72 -15.01
CA THR A 206 -1.12 19.45 -14.48
C THR A 206 -0.35 18.49 -15.38
N LEU A 207 0.90 18.81 -15.66
CA LEU A 207 1.92 17.89 -16.13
C LEU A 207 2.84 17.57 -14.95
N GLU A 208 3.02 16.29 -14.66
CA GLU A 208 3.81 15.81 -13.54
C GLU A 208 4.89 14.85 -14.02
N ILE A 209 6.09 14.99 -13.47
CA ILE A 209 7.19 14.04 -13.57
C ILE A 209 7.65 13.77 -12.14
N ALA A 210 7.63 12.51 -11.73
CA ALA A 210 8.03 12.11 -10.38
C ALA A 210 8.88 10.83 -10.41
N ALA A 211 9.81 10.73 -9.47
CA ALA A 211 10.53 9.50 -9.20
C ALA A 211 10.74 9.34 -7.69
N ASN A 212 10.64 8.13 -7.20
CA ASN A 212 10.90 7.81 -5.81
C ASN A 212 11.57 6.46 -5.64
N LEU A 213 12.39 6.37 -4.63
CA LEU A 213 12.97 5.13 -4.13
C LEU A 213 12.22 4.73 -2.87
N GLU A 214 11.77 3.50 -2.83
CA GLU A 214 11.00 2.92 -1.74
C GLU A 214 11.67 1.65 -1.25
N ARG A 215 11.65 1.41 0.06
CA ARG A 215 11.93 0.09 0.63
C ARG A 215 10.60 -0.58 0.97
N GLN A 216 10.37 -1.73 0.35
CA GLN A 216 9.16 -2.53 0.54
C GLN A 216 9.55 -3.97 0.81
N THR A 217 9.09 -4.54 1.91
CA THR A 217 9.37 -5.94 2.24
C THR A 217 8.44 -6.86 1.45
N ASN A 218 8.98 -7.85 0.74
CA ASN A 218 8.19 -8.82 -0.03
C ASN A 218 7.60 -9.95 0.82
N ILE A 219 7.79 -9.92 2.14
CA ILE A 219 7.31 -10.96 3.05
C ILE A 219 6.00 -10.52 3.68
N ILE A 220 4.92 -11.19 3.32
CA ILE A 220 3.53 -10.85 3.70
C ILE A 220 3.32 -10.78 5.22
N TRP A 221 4.10 -11.53 6.01
CA TRP A 221 3.98 -11.58 7.48
C TRP A 221 5.00 -10.72 8.25
N GLN A 222 6.01 -10.16 7.59
CA GLN A 222 6.92 -9.21 8.23
C GLN A 222 6.37 -7.80 8.04
N LYS A 223 5.80 -7.26 9.09
CA LYS A 223 5.27 -5.91 9.17
C LYS A 223 6.39 -4.97 9.57
N ASP A 224 7.20 -4.59 8.60
CA ASP A 224 8.28 -3.62 8.79
C ASP A 224 7.85 -2.22 8.41
N TRP A 225 8.61 -1.26 8.88
CA TRP A 225 8.50 0.12 8.42
C TRP A 225 8.85 0.21 6.94
N ILE A 226 7.92 0.76 6.17
CA ILE A 226 8.10 1.10 4.75
C ILE A 226 8.47 2.57 4.68
N TRP A 227 9.53 2.89 3.94
CA TRP A 227 9.90 4.29 3.71
C TRP A 227 10.06 4.55 2.22
N SER A 228 9.80 5.79 1.81
CA SER A 228 10.10 6.26 0.47
C SER A 228 10.68 7.67 0.52
N VAL A 229 11.56 7.98 -0.43
CA VAL A 229 12.06 9.32 -0.70
C VAL A 229 12.03 9.57 -2.20
N GLY A 230 11.69 10.78 -2.61
CA GLY A 230 11.52 11.07 -4.02
C GLY A 230 11.74 12.52 -4.41
N ALA A 231 11.56 12.77 -5.69
CA ALA A 231 11.50 14.10 -6.28
C ALA A 231 10.31 14.16 -7.23
N GLU A 232 9.67 15.32 -7.29
CA GLU A 232 8.48 15.59 -8.09
C GLU A 232 8.63 16.98 -8.72
N LEU A 233 8.35 17.07 -10.01
CA LEU A 233 8.29 18.32 -10.77
C LEU A 233 6.89 18.45 -11.35
N LEU A 234 6.24 19.58 -11.10
CA LEU A 234 4.91 19.87 -11.60
C LEU A 234 4.92 21.18 -12.39
N ALA A 235 4.25 21.15 -13.53
CA ALA A 235 3.78 22.34 -14.22
C ALA A 235 2.25 22.30 -14.20
N SER A 236 1.61 23.25 -13.52
CA SER A 236 0.16 23.25 -13.31
C SER A 236 -0.45 24.61 -13.64
N ASP A 237 -1.49 24.61 -14.46
CA ASP A 237 -2.32 25.76 -14.75
C ASP A 237 -3.62 25.64 -13.95
N GLU A 238 -3.74 26.44 -12.90
CA GLU A 238 -4.79 26.28 -11.89
C GLU A 238 -5.71 27.50 -11.80
N ARG A 239 -6.94 27.25 -11.41
CA ARG A 239 -7.95 28.24 -11.12
C ARG A 239 -8.55 27.97 -9.73
N ASP A 240 -8.50 28.97 -8.85
CA ASP A 240 -8.87 28.87 -7.45
C ASP A 240 -10.41 28.84 -7.27
N ILE A 241 -11.15 29.67 -7.99
CA ILE A 241 -12.61 29.82 -7.83
C ILE A 241 -13.28 29.32 -9.10
N VAL A 242 -13.70 28.06 -9.12
CA VAL A 242 -14.26 27.42 -10.33
C VAL A 242 -15.61 28.02 -10.71
N ALA A 243 -16.51 28.22 -9.74
CA ALA A 243 -17.87 28.66 -9.97
C ALA A 243 -17.98 30.05 -10.62
N ARG A 244 -16.97 30.90 -10.52
CA ARG A 244 -16.97 32.31 -10.96
C ARG A 244 -16.01 32.63 -12.09
N GLY A 245 -15.37 31.62 -12.65
CA GLY A 245 -14.45 31.83 -13.74
C GLY A 245 -13.17 32.59 -13.34
N GLY A 246 -12.68 32.45 -12.09
CA GLY A 246 -11.47 33.12 -11.62
C GLY A 246 -10.30 32.98 -12.57
N ALA A 247 -9.34 33.91 -12.52
CA ALA A 247 -8.15 33.90 -13.38
C ALA A 247 -7.34 32.61 -13.15
N ARG A 248 -6.78 32.05 -14.21
CA ARG A 248 -5.84 30.96 -14.13
C ARG A 248 -4.44 31.49 -13.82
N GLN A 249 -3.74 30.71 -12.98
CA GLN A 249 -2.34 30.97 -12.65
C GLN A 249 -1.52 29.72 -12.90
N THR A 250 -0.37 29.89 -13.55
CA THR A 250 0.57 28.79 -13.82
C THR A 250 1.56 28.68 -12.66
N TYR A 251 1.73 27.47 -12.18
CA TYR A 251 2.68 27.11 -11.12
C TYR A 251 3.70 26.12 -11.69
N PHE A 252 4.98 26.35 -11.38
CA PHE A 252 6.05 25.39 -11.59
C PHE A 252 6.61 25.03 -10.22
N ILE A 253 6.41 23.80 -9.77
CA ILE A 253 6.69 23.38 -8.41
C ILE A 253 7.68 22.22 -8.44
N ALA A 254 8.74 22.32 -7.61
CA ALA A 254 9.58 21.20 -7.24
C ALA A 254 9.23 20.75 -5.84
N ALA A 255 9.15 19.44 -5.61
CA ALA A 255 8.87 18.83 -4.31
C ALA A 255 9.82 17.65 -4.05
N LEU A 256 10.18 17.47 -2.77
CA LEU A 256 11.03 16.37 -2.30
C LEU A 256 10.26 15.57 -1.23
N PRO A 257 9.27 14.77 -1.63
CA PRO A 257 8.47 14.00 -0.69
C PRO A 257 9.27 12.86 -0.06
N ALA A 258 9.14 12.71 1.27
CA ALA A 258 9.57 11.55 2.02
C ALA A 258 8.39 11.00 2.81
N THR A 259 8.27 9.68 2.90
CA THR A 259 7.19 8.99 3.62
C THR A 259 7.79 7.91 4.50
N LEU A 260 7.22 7.75 5.69
CA LEU A 260 7.48 6.63 6.59
C LEU A 260 6.13 6.05 6.99
N ALA A 261 5.92 4.75 6.80
CA ALA A 261 4.66 4.10 7.09
C ALA A 261 4.87 2.74 7.78
N TYR A 262 3.93 2.41 8.65
CA TYR A 262 3.82 1.11 9.32
C TYR A 262 2.39 0.61 9.21
N ASP A 263 2.21 -0.64 8.76
CA ASP A 263 0.92 -1.32 8.76
C ASP A 263 1.01 -2.57 9.64
N GLY A 264 0.44 -2.48 10.84
CA GLY A 264 0.29 -3.57 11.81
C GLY A 264 -1.12 -4.15 11.83
N SER A 265 -1.97 -3.84 10.85
CA SER A 265 -3.32 -4.40 10.76
C SER A 265 -3.30 -5.86 10.29
N ASP A 266 -4.36 -6.59 10.59
CA ASP A 266 -4.53 -8.00 10.21
C ASP A 266 -5.03 -8.18 8.77
N ASP A 267 -5.72 -7.20 8.20
CA ASP A 267 -6.24 -7.21 6.83
C ASP A 267 -6.16 -5.81 6.20
N LEU A 268 -5.92 -5.73 4.88
CA LEU A 268 -5.77 -4.46 4.17
C LEU A 268 -7.12 -3.78 3.88
N LEU A 269 -8.19 -4.56 3.63
CA LEU A 269 -9.49 -4.05 3.19
C LEU A 269 -10.55 -4.07 4.29
N ASP A 270 -10.44 -5.01 5.24
CA ASP A 270 -11.37 -5.17 6.36
C ASP A 270 -10.63 -5.40 7.70
N PRO A 271 -9.79 -4.44 8.14
CA PRO A 271 -8.98 -4.59 9.34
C PRO A 271 -9.87 -4.67 10.59
N LYS A 272 -9.57 -5.67 11.44
CA LYS A 272 -10.25 -5.91 12.70
C LYS A 272 -9.36 -5.69 13.91
N ARG A 273 -8.04 -5.80 13.74
CA ARG A 273 -7.04 -5.68 14.80
C ARG A 273 -5.80 -4.97 14.31
N GLY A 274 -5.12 -4.29 15.23
CA GLY A 274 -3.85 -3.66 14.99
C GLY A 274 -3.97 -2.17 14.71
N PHE A 275 -2.93 -1.59 14.14
CA PHE A 275 -2.91 -0.16 13.82
C PHE A 275 -2.07 0.12 12.57
N ARG A 276 -2.34 1.25 11.97
CA ARG A 276 -1.56 1.85 10.87
C ARG A 276 -1.08 3.22 11.29
N LEU A 277 0.14 3.56 10.89
CA LEU A 277 0.70 4.89 11.09
C LEU A 277 1.49 5.27 9.84
N SER A 278 1.25 6.46 9.31
CA SER A 278 2.06 7.01 8.24
C SER A 278 2.35 8.49 8.48
N GLY A 279 3.57 8.90 8.16
CA GLY A 279 4.00 10.28 8.15
C GLY A 279 4.57 10.62 6.78
N ARG A 280 4.19 11.79 6.24
CA ARG A 280 4.75 12.37 5.02
C ARG A 280 5.29 13.75 5.33
N ILE A 281 6.48 14.03 4.81
CA ILE A 281 7.09 15.36 4.78
C ILE A 281 7.49 15.67 3.34
N SER A 282 7.18 16.86 2.87
CA SER A 282 7.47 17.28 1.50
C SER A 282 7.90 18.75 1.52
N PRO A 283 9.20 19.05 1.51
CA PRO A 283 9.68 20.36 1.13
C PRO A 283 9.27 20.64 -0.33
N GLU A 284 8.63 21.78 -0.56
CA GLU A 284 8.08 22.17 -1.86
C GLU A 284 8.41 23.63 -2.12
N GLY A 285 8.56 24.01 -3.37
CA GLY A 285 8.78 25.40 -3.71
C GLY A 285 8.59 25.70 -5.19
N PRO A 286 8.28 26.97 -5.53
CA PRO A 286 8.19 27.40 -6.91
C PRO A 286 9.58 27.40 -7.55
N LEU A 287 9.65 27.01 -8.82
CA LEU A 287 10.86 27.09 -9.65
C LEU A 287 11.04 28.47 -10.28
N GLN A 288 10.03 29.34 -10.17
CA GLN A 288 10.02 30.69 -10.75
C GLN A 288 9.56 31.71 -9.73
N GLY A 289 10.00 32.97 -9.83
CA GLY A 289 9.45 34.10 -9.07
C GLY A 289 9.99 34.31 -7.66
N GLY A 290 11.19 33.83 -7.35
CA GLY A 290 11.78 33.93 -6.00
C GLY A 290 11.47 32.69 -5.14
N PHE A 291 12.32 32.40 -4.15
CA PHE A 291 12.20 31.20 -3.32
C PHE A 291 11.18 31.43 -2.19
N ASN A 292 9.92 31.11 -2.43
CA ASN A 292 8.86 31.02 -1.42
C ASN A 292 8.60 29.54 -1.07
N GLY A 293 9.64 28.82 -0.65
CA GLY A 293 9.55 27.42 -0.28
C GLY A 293 8.71 27.21 0.98
N TYR A 294 8.05 26.08 1.04
CA TYR A 294 7.28 25.64 2.20
C TYR A 294 7.48 24.14 2.47
N VAL A 295 7.14 23.71 3.65
CA VAL A 295 7.17 22.29 4.02
C VAL A 295 5.74 21.84 4.27
N ARG A 296 5.30 20.86 3.50
CA ARG A 296 4.02 20.19 3.70
C ARG A 296 4.23 18.91 4.48
N THR A 297 3.56 18.76 5.63
CA THR A 297 3.61 17.58 6.49
C THR A 297 2.22 17.02 6.68
N GLN A 298 2.12 15.70 6.82
CA GLN A 298 0.87 15.03 7.14
C GLN A 298 1.16 13.75 7.93
N ILE A 299 0.35 13.50 8.94
CA ILE A 299 0.37 12.27 9.74
C ILE A 299 -1.03 11.66 9.66
N ASP A 300 -1.10 10.41 9.28
CA ASP A 300 -2.31 9.59 9.28
C ASP A 300 -2.12 8.42 10.23
N SER A 301 -3.09 8.18 11.09
CA SER A 301 -3.12 7.02 11.97
C SER A 301 -4.50 6.39 11.99
N SER A 302 -4.56 5.08 12.10
CA SER A 302 -5.79 4.34 12.36
C SER A 302 -5.53 3.17 13.29
N ALA A 303 -6.51 2.82 14.11
CA ALA A 303 -6.42 1.71 15.06
C ALA A 303 -7.72 0.92 15.07
N TYR A 304 -7.61 -0.39 15.29
CA TYR A 304 -8.70 -1.35 15.21
C TYR A 304 -8.66 -2.25 16.44
N LEU A 305 -9.75 -2.24 17.19
CA LEU A 305 -9.90 -3.00 18.44
C LEU A 305 -11.12 -3.92 18.35
N PRO A 306 -10.92 -5.24 18.29
CA PRO A 306 -12.04 -6.18 18.34
C PRO A 306 -12.62 -6.25 19.75
N LEU A 307 -13.92 -6.05 19.87
CA LEU A 307 -14.70 -6.24 21.09
C LEU A 307 -15.63 -7.44 20.92
N GLY A 308 -15.05 -8.64 21.11
CA GLY A 308 -15.70 -9.91 20.80
C GLY A 308 -15.69 -10.25 19.31
N GLU A 309 -16.55 -11.18 18.90
CA GLU A 309 -16.53 -11.75 17.53
C GLU A 309 -17.22 -10.85 16.48
N LYS A 310 -18.13 -10.02 16.90
CA LYS A 310 -19.04 -9.26 15.98
C LYS A 310 -18.82 -7.77 15.96
N LEU A 311 -18.07 -7.21 16.91
CA LEU A 311 -17.87 -5.77 17.05
C LEU A 311 -16.40 -5.41 16.95
N VAL A 312 -16.08 -4.45 16.08
CA VAL A 312 -14.78 -3.80 15.99
C VAL A 312 -14.95 -2.31 16.20
N LEU A 313 -14.23 -1.74 17.18
CA LEU A 313 -14.04 -0.30 17.25
C LEU A 313 -12.89 0.12 16.35
N ALA A 314 -13.13 1.08 15.47
CA ALA A 314 -12.13 1.63 14.59
C ALA A 314 -12.02 3.14 14.77
N GLY A 315 -10.79 3.63 14.93
CA GLY A 315 -10.52 5.06 15.08
C GLY A 315 -9.50 5.52 14.04
N ARG A 316 -9.64 6.75 13.53
CA ARG A 316 -8.69 7.42 12.64
C ARG A 316 -8.40 8.83 13.13
N ALA A 317 -7.15 9.24 13.01
CA ALA A 317 -6.73 10.64 13.13
C ALA A 317 -5.84 11.01 11.94
N ARG A 318 -6.07 12.20 11.39
CA ARG A 318 -5.26 12.82 10.34
C ARG A 318 -4.94 14.25 10.74
N LEU A 319 -3.64 14.59 10.73
CA LEU A 319 -3.14 15.93 10.99
C LEU A 319 -2.28 16.38 9.83
N GLY A 320 -2.43 17.62 9.41
CA GLY A 320 -1.67 18.20 8.32
C GLY A 320 -1.21 19.62 8.62
N SER A 321 -0.05 20.01 8.08
CA SER A 321 0.53 21.34 8.21
C SER A 321 1.29 21.73 6.95
N ILE A 322 1.14 23.00 6.54
CA ILE A 322 1.98 23.66 5.54
C ILE A 322 2.60 24.89 6.19
N SER A 323 3.93 24.88 6.32
CA SER A 323 4.70 25.91 7.00
C SER A 323 5.71 26.55 6.02
N GLY A 324 6.01 27.83 6.20
CA GLY A 324 7.04 28.53 5.44
C GLY A 324 6.49 29.60 4.47
N THR A 325 5.20 29.58 4.11
CA THR A 325 4.62 30.57 3.20
C THR A 325 3.17 30.92 3.54
N ALA A 326 2.64 31.99 2.96
CA ALA A 326 1.21 32.36 3.09
C ALA A 326 0.33 31.47 2.19
N LEU A 327 -0.96 31.32 2.55
CA LEU A 327 -1.92 30.50 1.81
C LEU A 327 -2.01 30.86 0.31
N ASN A 328 -1.97 32.15 -0.01
CA ASN A 328 -2.09 32.64 -1.39
C ASN A 328 -0.90 32.29 -2.29
N ASN A 329 0.25 31.96 -1.70
CA ASN A 329 1.44 31.54 -2.44
C ASN A 329 1.46 30.02 -2.71
N ILE A 330 0.48 29.29 -2.17
CA ILE A 330 0.36 27.84 -2.33
C ILE A 330 -0.64 27.57 -3.45
N ALA A 331 -0.23 26.79 -4.44
CA ALA A 331 -1.11 26.34 -5.50
C ALA A 331 -2.36 25.67 -4.91
N PRO A 332 -3.57 25.98 -5.41
CA PRO A 332 -4.82 25.42 -4.90
C PRO A 332 -4.80 23.90 -4.75
N SER A 333 -4.24 23.17 -5.70
CA SER A 333 -4.12 21.71 -5.65
C SER A 333 -3.21 21.18 -4.53
N ARG A 334 -2.38 22.03 -3.93
CA ARG A 334 -1.43 21.65 -2.86
C ARG A 334 -1.95 22.00 -1.44
N ARG A 335 -3.04 22.75 -1.33
CA ARG A 335 -3.69 23.09 -0.05
C ARG A 335 -4.40 21.87 0.55
N PHE A 336 -4.74 21.95 1.82
CA PHE A 336 -5.62 20.97 2.47
C PHE A 336 -7.09 21.29 2.23
N TYR A 337 -7.90 20.25 2.07
CA TYR A 337 -9.35 20.29 1.95
C TYR A 337 -9.96 19.17 2.78
N ALA A 338 -11.19 19.36 3.29
CA ALA A 338 -11.91 18.37 4.06
C ALA A 338 -13.41 18.35 3.72
N GLY A 339 -14.07 17.24 4.08
CA GLY A 339 -15.46 16.93 3.77
C GLY A 339 -15.57 15.83 2.71
N GLY A 340 -16.61 15.04 2.79
CA GLY A 340 -16.88 13.91 1.91
C GLY A 340 -16.62 12.54 2.54
N GLY A 341 -16.92 11.48 1.80
CA GLY A 341 -16.93 10.08 2.27
C GLY A 341 -15.61 9.52 2.75
N GLY A 342 -14.48 10.06 2.33
CA GLY A 342 -13.12 9.68 2.76
C GLY A 342 -12.50 10.64 3.78
N SER A 343 -13.23 11.65 4.22
CA SER A 343 -12.79 12.70 5.15
C SER A 343 -13.77 12.80 6.32
N ILE A 344 -14.67 13.79 6.31
CA ILE A 344 -15.69 14.02 7.33
C ILE A 344 -17.06 13.80 6.70
N ARG A 345 -17.68 12.68 6.99
CA ARG A 345 -19.00 12.30 6.47
C ARG A 345 -20.08 13.18 7.10
N GLY A 346 -21.16 13.42 6.38
CA GLY A 346 -22.17 14.39 6.73
C GLY A 346 -22.00 15.75 6.03
N PHE A 347 -20.82 16.01 5.46
CA PHE A 347 -20.53 17.22 4.69
C PHE A 347 -20.24 16.88 3.22
N SER A 348 -20.56 17.84 2.31
CA SER A 348 -20.23 17.70 0.90
C SER A 348 -18.71 17.65 0.68
N TYR A 349 -18.30 17.14 -0.47
CA TYR A 349 -16.90 16.99 -0.82
C TYR A 349 -16.18 18.34 -0.87
N GLN A 350 -15.05 18.47 -0.13
CA GLN A 350 -14.23 19.68 0.00
C GLN A 350 -14.96 20.92 0.58
N ASP A 351 -16.05 20.75 1.31
CA ASP A 351 -16.94 21.83 1.75
C ASP A 351 -16.66 22.33 3.17
N ILE A 352 -15.64 21.80 3.85
CA ILE A 352 -15.24 22.19 5.20
C ILE A 352 -14.01 23.10 5.13
N GLY A 353 -14.00 24.14 5.96
CA GLY A 353 -12.86 25.02 6.16
C GLY A 353 -13.14 26.48 5.86
N PRO A 354 -12.07 27.27 5.59
CA PRO A 354 -12.16 28.66 5.23
C PRO A 354 -12.86 28.85 3.89
N ARG A 355 -13.61 29.95 3.79
CA ARG A 355 -14.36 30.32 2.59
C ARG A 355 -14.02 31.75 2.17
N ASP A 356 -14.17 32.02 0.91
CA ASP A 356 -14.07 33.39 0.39
C ASP A 356 -15.29 34.23 0.76
N ALA A 357 -15.29 35.50 0.36
CA ALA A 357 -16.40 36.45 0.60
C ALA A 357 -17.76 36.00 0.01
N PHE A 358 -17.74 35.00 -0.84
CA PHE A 358 -18.88 34.50 -1.58
C PHE A 358 -19.34 33.11 -1.11
N GLY A 359 -18.58 32.52 -0.17
CA GLY A 359 -18.89 31.24 0.41
C GLY A 359 -18.25 30.04 -0.29
N ASP A 360 -17.33 30.24 -1.23
CA ASP A 360 -16.61 29.16 -1.89
C ASP A 360 -15.42 28.66 -1.05
N PRO A 361 -15.14 27.34 -0.96
CA PRO A 361 -14.04 26.83 -0.18
C PRO A 361 -12.70 27.17 -0.80
N ILE A 362 -11.77 27.73 -0.02
CA ILE A 362 -10.44 28.14 -0.46
C ILE A 362 -9.33 27.19 -0.02
N GLY A 363 -9.66 26.13 0.73
CA GLY A 363 -8.69 25.26 1.36
C GLY A 363 -7.91 25.95 2.49
N GLY A 364 -6.90 25.28 3.01
CA GLY A 364 -6.10 25.81 4.11
C GLY A 364 -4.70 25.25 4.19
N ARG A 365 -3.94 25.79 5.17
CA ARG A 365 -2.58 25.37 5.46
C ARG A 365 -2.47 24.27 6.51
N SER A 366 -3.50 24.05 7.31
CA SER A 366 -3.51 22.94 8.24
C SER A 366 -4.85 22.24 8.31
N LEU A 367 -4.79 20.99 8.75
CA LEU A 367 -5.88 20.02 8.76
C LEU A 367 -5.86 19.26 10.08
N ALA A 368 -7.04 19.06 10.67
CA ALA A 368 -7.28 18.06 11.70
C ALA A 368 -8.56 17.30 11.39
N GLU A 369 -8.48 15.99 11.31
CA GLU A 369 -9.62 15.08 11.13
C GLU A 369 -9.52 13.93 12.13
N PHE A 370 -10.68 13.55 12.69
CA PHE A 370 -10.86 12.41 13.57
C PHE A 370 -12.10 11.66 13.15
N SER A 371 -12.05 10.35 13.23
CA SER A 371 -13.20 9.48 12.94
C SER A 371 -13.25 8.34 13.96
N LEU A 372 -14.44 7.98 14.38
CA LEU A 372 -14.72 6.83 15.24
C LEU A 372 -15.87 6.04 14.64
N GLU A 373 -15.69 4.73 14.51
CA GLU A 373 -16.67 3.78 14.00
C GLU A 373 -16.84 2.60 14.96
N ALA A 374 -18.09 2.15 15.11
CA ALA A 374 -18.38 0.86 15.71
C ALA A 374 -18.90 -0.08 14.60
N ARG A 375 -18.07 -1.03 14.17
CA ARG A 375 -18.35 -1.96 13.06
C ARG A 375 -18.99 -3.22 13.59
N LEU A 376 -20.33 -3.34 13.47
CA LEU A 376 -21.06 -4.55 13.84
C LEU A 376 -21.29 -5.41 12.62
N ARG A 377 -20.91 -6.70 12.71
CA ARG A 377 -21.03 -7.65 11.61
C ARG A 377 -22.03 -8.77 11.89
N PHE A 378 -22.90 -9.05 10.90
CA PHE A 378 -23.95 -10.07 10.94
C PHE A 378 -23.86 -10.92 9.66
N GLY A 379 -23.00 -11.93 9.66
CA GLY A 379 -22.71 -12.73 8.44
C GLY A 379 -22.12 -11.90 7.33
N ALA A 380 -22.79 -11.82 6.19
CA ALA A 380 -22.39 -11.03 5.02
C ALA A 380 -22.75 -9.54 5.13
N PHE A 381 -23.47 -9.12 6.15
CA PHE A 381 -23.92 -7.72 6.32
C PHE A 381 -23.31 -7.11 7.58
N GLY A 382 -23.26 -5.79 7.60
CA GLY A 382 -22.83 -5.04 8.79
C GLY A 382 -23.50 -3.68 8.88
N VAL A 383 -23.53 -3.16 10.11
CA VAL A 383 -24.00 -1.82 10.43
C VAL A 383 -22.88 -1.08 11.17
N VAL A 384 -22.66 0.17 10.79
CA VAL A 384 -21.54 0.96 11.27
C VAL A 384 -22.03 2.36 11.67
N PRO A 385 -22.45 2.58 12.92
CA PRO A 385 -22.56 3.93 13.44
C PRO A 385 -21.19 4.60 13.46
N PHE A 386 -21.15 5.88 13.12
CA PHE A 386 -19.93 6.67 13.07
C PHE A 386 -20.12 8.11 13.53
N VAL A 387 -19.02 8.68 14.00
CA VAL A 387 -18.88 10.11 14.26
C VAL A 387 -17.54 10.57 13.69
N ASP A 388 -17.58 11.59 12.84
CA ASP A 388 -16.41 12.23 12.25
C ASP A 388 -16.34 13.68 12.73
N ALA A 389 -15.13 14.17 13.01
CA ALA A 389 -14.91 15.56 13.40
C ALA A 389 -13.65 16.09 12.72
N GLY A 390 -13.66 17.34 12.27
CA GLY A 390 -12.47 17.96 11.72
C GLY A 390 -12.69 19.37 11.23
N ASN A 391 -11.59 20.01 10.86
CA ASN A 391 -11.61 21.33 10.24
C ASN A 391 -10.32 21.60 9.46
N ILE A 392 -10.38 22.60 8.60
CA ILE A 392 -9.27 23.18 7.85
C ILE A 392 -9.03 24.60 8.38
N TYR A 393 -7.75 24.98 8.53
CA TYR A 393 -7.37 26.29 9.06
C TYR A 393 -6.42 27.01 8.12
N THR A 394 -6.47 28.36 8.16
CA THR A 394 -5.54 29.24 7.40
C THR A 394 -4.16 29.30 8.06
N GLU A 395 -4.07 29.02 9.34
CA GLU A 395 -2.83 28.94 10.10
C GLU A 395 -2.04 27.68 9.72
N SER A 396 -0.74 27.68 9.97
CA SER A 396 0.14 26.56 9.63
C SER A 396 -0.05 25.34 10.55
N LEU A 397 -0.54 25.54 11.76
CA LEU A 397 -0.85 24.46 12.71
C LEU A 397 -2.35 24.39 12.98
N PRO A 398 -2.91 23.17 13.11
CA PRO A 398 -4.32 22.99 13.43
C PRO A 398 -4.61 23.46 14.86
N ARG A 399 -5.68 24.24 15.03
CA ARG A 399 -6.05 24.83 16.31
C ARG A 399 -6.98 23.96 17.15
N LEU A 400 -7.59 22.94 16.52
CA LEU A 400 -8.59 22.04 17.12
C LEU A 400 -9.85 22.77 17.65
N ASP A 401 -10.05 24.03 17.26
CA ASP A 401 -11.26 24.79 17.53
C ASP A 401 -12.22 24.75 16.33
N LYS A 402 -13.48 25.10 16.56
CA LYS A 402 -14.54 25.19 15.53
C LYS A 402 -14.64 23.90 14.68
N MET A 403 -14.40 22.76 15.31
CA MET A 403 -14.51 21.46 14.66
C MET A 403 -15.90 21.26 14.06
N ARG A 404 -15.93 20.79 12.82
CA ARG A 404 -17.15 20.38 12.13
C ARG A 404 -17.40 18.92 12.46
N ILE A 405 -18.61 18.60 12.90
CA ILE A 405 -18.98 17.26 13.38
C ILE A 405 -20.06 16.70 12.50
N GLY A 406 -19.79 15.52 11.92
CA GLY A 406 -20.75 14.72 11.20
C GLY A 406 -21.00 13.41 11.92
N ALA A 407 -22.24 12.93 11.94
CA ALA A 407 -22.59 11.63 12.49
C ALA A 407 -23.52 10.88 11.53
N GLY A 408 -23.55 9.56 11.63
CA GLY A 408 -24.40 8.78 10.76
C GLY A 408 -24.34 7.28 10.96
N LEU A 409 -24.93 6.58 10.00
CA LEU A 409 -24.99 5.13 9.93
C LEU A 409 -24.49 4.67 8.57
N GLY A 410 -23.66 3.62 8.57
CA GLY A 410 -23.20 2.92 7.38
C GLY A 410 -23.78 1.51 7.32
N GLY A 411 -24.20 1.10 6.12
CA GLY A 411 -24.43 -0.30 5.76
C GLY A 411 -23.18 -0.89 5.10
N ARG A 412 -22.93 -2.17 5.36
CA ARG A 412 -21.83 -2.92 4.73
C ARG A 412 -22.36 -4.21 4.14
N TYR A 413 -21.86 -4.56 2.95
CA TYR A 413 -22.00 -5.88 2.38
C TYR A 413 -20.63 -6.46 2.11
N TYR A 414 -20.26 -7.52 2.82
CA TYR A 414 -18.94 -8.16 2.75
C TYR A 414 -18.91 -9.15 1.58
N SER A 415 -18.30 -8.73 0.49
CA SER A 415 -18.07 -9.56 -0.70
C SER A 415 -16.68 -10.21 -0.68
N SER A 416 -16.41 -11.12 -1.62
CA SER A 416 -15.10 -11.78 -1.78
C SER A 416 -13.95 -10.81 -2.17
N PHE A 417 -14.28 -9.65 -2.68
CA PHE A 417 -13.33 -8.62 -3.10
C PHE A 417 -13.30 -7.39 -2.17
N GLY A 418 -13.92 -7.50 -0.98
CA GLY A 418 -13.97 -6.46 0.03
C GLY A 418 -15.38 -5.97 0.34
N PRO A 419 -15.53 -5.17 1.41
CA PRO A 419 -16.84 -4.64 1.80
C PRO A 419 -17.31 -3.52 0.85
N ILE A 420 -18.55 -3.64 0.35
CA ILE A 420 -19.27 -2.54 -0.28
C ILE A 420 -19.95 -1.75 0.84
N ARG A 421 -19.74 -0.43 0.87
CA ARG A 421 -20.31 0.44 1.89
C ARG A 421 -21.26 1.47 1.32
N ILE A 422 -22.29 1.77 2.10
CA ILE A 422 -23.20 2.89 1.91
C ILE A 422 -23.30 3.63 3.25
N ASP A 423 -22.80 4.86 3.31
CA ASP A 423 -22.83 5.68 4.52
C ASP A 423 -23.82 6.83 4.34
N ILE A 424 -24.70 7.02 5.33
CA ILE A 424 -25.64 8.15 5.41
C ILE A 424 -25.22 8.98 6.61
N GLY A 425 -24.87 10.24 6.36
CA GLY A 425 -24.37 11.16 7.37
C GLY A 425 -25.12 12.48 7.39
N THR A 426 -25.13 13.11 8.56
CA THR A 426 -25.72 14.43 8.80
C THR A 426 -24.72 15.33 9.55
N PRO A 427 -24.59 16.62 9.21
CA PRO A 427 -23.80 17.55 9.98
C PRO A 427 -24.53 17.89 11.29
N ILE A 428 -23.89 17.72 12.45
CA ILE A 428 -24.44 18.06 13.76
C ILE A 428 -24.48 19.57 13.95
N ASN A 429 -23.41 20.27 13.53
CA ASN A 429 -23.29 21.74 13.61
C ASN A 429 -23.40 22.38 12.21
N ARG A 430 -24.52 22.14 11.55
CA ARG A 430 -24.83 22.59 10.19
C ARG A 430 -24.85 24.10 10.06
N ARG A 431 -24.31 24.63 8.97
CA ARG A 431 -24.44 26.04 8.55
C ARG A 431 -25.57 26.18 7.54
N THR A 432 -26.06 27.42 7.38
CA THR A 432 -27.04 27.74 6.35
C THR A 432 -26.43 27.42 4.96
N GLY A 433 -27.23 26.76 4.12
CA GLY A 433 -26.79 26.35 2.77
C GLY A 433 -26.14 24.95 2.69
N GLU A 434 -25.69 24.35 3.80
CA GLU A 434 -25.15 22.99 3.78
C GLU A 434 -26.27 21.94 3.68
N ALA A 435 -25.96 20.80 3.06
CA ALA A 435 -26.88 19.67 2.94
C ALA A 435 -27.30 19.15 4.32
N ARG A 436 -28.55 18.72 4.46
CA ARG A 436 -29.03 18.10 5.69
C ARG A 436 -28.55 16.67 5.86
N VAL A 437 -28.48 15.96 4.75
CA VAL A 437 -28.08 14.55 4.69
C VAL A 437 -27.17 14.35 3.47
N THR A 438 -26.13 13.57 3.64
CA THR A 438 -25.23 13.17 2.57
C THR A 438 -25.15 11.65 2.51
N VAL A 439 -25.09 11.10 1.31
CA VAL A 439 -24.96 9.66 1.07
C VAL A 439 -23.67 9.40 0.32
N PHE A 440 -22.90 8.44 0.80
CA PHE A 440 -21.64 8.03 0.20
C PHE A 440 -21.66 6.55 -0.09
N VAL A 441 -21.26 6.18 -1.31
CA VAL A 441 -21.11 4.77 -1.73
C VAL A 441 -19.66 4.54 -2.14
N SER A 442 -19.03 3.49 -1.64
CA SER A 442 -17.69 3.11 -2.06
C SER A 442 -17.37 1.65 -1.73
N LEU A 443 -16.21 1.18 -2.23
CA LEU A 443 -15.64 -0.13 -1.94
C LEU A 443 -14.57 0.03 -0.84
N GLY A 444 -14.45 -0.96 0.06
CA GLY A 444 -13.56 -0.95 1.22
C GLY A 444 -14.18 -0.30 2.46
N GLN A 445 -13.46 -0.37 3.59
CA GLN A 445 -13.82 0.39 4.79
C GLN A 445 -13.48 1.89 4.62
N ALA A 446 -13.94 2.73 5.54
CA ALA A 446 -13.67 4.16 5.48
C ALA A 446 -12.17 4.49 5.71
N PHE A 447 -11.47 3.61 6.47
CA PHE A 447 -10.04 3.68 6.77
C PHE A 447 -9.54 2.34 7.33
#